data_8404c35363e6362a1f57ead164f97427
#
_entry.id   8404c35363e6362a1f57ead164f97427
#
_cell.length_a   1.000
_cell.length_b   1.000
_cell.length_c   1.000
_cell.angle_alpha   90.00
_cell.angle_beta   90.00
_cell.angle_gamma   90.00
#
_symmetry.space_group_name_H-M   'P 1'
#
loop_
_entity.id
_entity.type
_entity.pdbx_description
1 polymer ?
#
loop_
_entity_poly.entity_id
_entity_poly.type
_entity_poly.pdbx_seq_one_letter_code
_entity_poly.pdbx_strand_id
1 'polypeptide(L)'
;DRLQEDLLVIMRVYFEKPRTTVGWKGLINDPYLDESYKIDEGLRMARHLLLEINRMGMPAGSEFLDVISPQYIGDLISWGAIGARTTESQVHRELASGISAPIGFKNGTDGNIKIATDAMQSASRPHHFLSVAKSGQVAIVETAGNPDCHVILRGGKTPNYDAESVAAACKDLDAAKLPVSLMVDFSHANSSKQHERQVV
;
A
#
# COMPACT_ATOMS: atom_id res chain seq x y z
N ASP A 1 7.75 19.59 -12.97
CA ASP A 1 8.27 19.47 -14.34
C ASP A 1 9.81 19.40 -14.42
N ARG A 2 10.58 20.10 -13.57
CA ARG A 2 12.06 20.09 -13.65
C ARG A 2 12.72 18.82 -13.15
N LEU A 3 12.03 18.01 -12.35
CA LEU A 3 12.57 16.78 -11.73
C LEU A 3 12.09 15.50 -12.42
N GLN A 4 11.17 15.59 -13.38
CA GLN A 4 10.62 14.41 -14.07
C GLN A 4 11.64 13.68 -14.95
N GLU A 5 12.70 14.36 -15.38
CA GLU A 5 13.79 13.75 -16.15
C GLU A 5 14.71 12.89 -15.26
N ASP A 6 14.80 13.23 -13.96
CA ASP A 6 15.71 12.58 -13.01
C ASP A 6 14.98 11.67 -12.02
N LEU A 7 13.68 11.90 -11.76
CA LEU A 7 12.92 11.22 -10.73
C LEU A 7 11.55 10.74 -11.24
N LEU A 8 11.21 9.49 -10.89
CA LEU A 8 9.85 9.01 -11.03
C LEU A 8 9.02 9.52 -9.82
N VAL A 9 8.16 10.50 -10.09
CA VAL A 9 7.24 11.06 -9.09
C VAL A 9 5.90 10.36 -9.17
N ILE A 10 5.41 9.84 -8.04
CA ILE A 10 4.10 9.18 -7.94
C ILE A 10 3.23 10.00 -6.99
N MET A 11 2.00 10.34 -7.41
CA MET A 11 1.02 11.03 -6.57
C MET A 11 0.47 10.06 -5.52
N ARG A 12 0.68 10.37 -4.25
CA ARG A 12 0.07 9.61 -3.16
C ARG A 12 -1.40 9.98 -3.00
N VAL A 13 -2.30 9.04 -3.30
CA VAL A 13 -3.76 9.23 -3.28
C VAL A 13 -4.39 8.17 -2.38
N TYR A 14 -4.55 8.45 -1.10
CA TYR A 14 -5.12 7.51 -0.13
C TYR A 14 -6.59 7.87 0.14
N PHE A 15 -7.48 7.00 -0.27
CA PHE A 15 -8.93 7.18 -0.14
C PHE A 15 -9.52 6.61 1.15
N GLU A 16 -8.75 5.78 1.84
CA GLU A 16 -9.18 5.07 3.04
C GLU A 16 -8.17 5.27 4.17
N LYS A 17 -8.67 5.32 5.38
CA LYS A 17 -7.86 5.50 6.59
C LYS A 17 -8.15 4.42 7.61
N PRO A 18 -7.14 3.61 8.00
CA PRO A 18 -7.31 2.70 9.12
C PRO A 18 -7.46 3.50 10.41
N ARG A 19 -8.55 3.28 11.13
CA ARG A 19 -8.80 3.93 12.41
C ARG A 19 -8.58 2.93 13.55
N THR A 20 -7.89 3.38 14.60
CA THR A 20 -7.66 2.57 15.79
C THR A 20 -8.96 2.38 16.57
N THR A 21 -9.81 3.37 16.58
CA THR A 21 -11.13 3.34 17.21
C THR A 21 -12.21 3.69 16.18
N VAL A 22 -12.79 4.88 16.28
CA VAL A 22 -13.80 5.40 15.36
C VAL A 22 -13.30 6.69 14.70
N GLY A 23 -13.93 7.08 13.63
CA GLY A 23 -13.64 8.33 12.93
C GLY A 23 -13.86 8.20 11.42
N TRP A 24 -13.75 9.30 10.72
CA TRP A 24 -13.88 9.33 9.26
C TRP A 24 -12.90 8.37 8.59
N LYS A 25 -13.43 7.45 7.81
CA LYS A 25 -12.64 6.37 7.17
C LYS A 25 -12.05 6.76 5.81
N GLY A 26 -12.39 7.90 5.27
CA GLY A 26 -11.86 8.40 4.01
C GLY A 26 -12.93 8.70 2.96
N LEU A 27 -12.49 9.17 1.79
CA LEU A 27 -13.35 9.63 0.70
C LEU A 27 -14.32 8.56 0.20
N ILE A 28 -13.87 7.32 0.07
CA ILE A 28 -14.73 6.23 -0.43
C ILE A 28 -15.87 5.98 0.55
N ASN A 29 -15.57 5.97 1.86
CA ASN A 29 -16.51 5.53 2.87
C ASN A 29 -17.56 6.59 3.23
N ASP A 30 -17.16 7.86 3.26
CA ASP A 30 -18.02 8.99 3.57
C ASP A 30 -17.53 10.24 2.84
N PRO A 31 -17.91 10.39 1.55
CA PRO A 31 -17.36 11.42 0.66
C PRO A 31 -17.73 12.85 1.08
N TYR A 32 -18.83 13.04 1.80
CA TYR A 32 -19.34 14.34 2.17
C TYR A 32 -19.05 14.74 3.63
N LEU A 33 -18.44 13.83 4.41
CA LEU A 33 -18.14 14.02 5.85
C LEU A 33 -19.40 14.34 6.68
N ASP A 34 -20.54 13.79 6.28
CA ASP A 34 -21.85 14.05 6.88
C ASP A 34 -22.52 12.76 7.44
N GLU A 35 -21.73 11.68 7.50
CA GLU A 35 -22.18 10.35 7.95
C GLU A 35 -23.31 9.76 7.08
N SER A 36 -23.45 10.23 5.85
CA SER A 36 -24.39 9.66 4.88
C SER A 36 -23.94 8.32 4.31
N TYR A 37 -22.65 8.03 4.40
CA TYR A 37 -22.02 6.78 3.91
C TYR A 37 -22.38 6.42 2.47
N LYS A 38 -22.43 7.42 1.60
CA LYS A 38 -22.71 7.24 0.17
C LYS A 38 -21.50 6.64 -0.55
N ILE A 39 -21.19 5.38 -0.21
CA ILE A 39 -19.98 4.66 -0.64
C ILE A 39 -19.93 4.51 -2.17
N ASP A 40 -21.06 4.32 -2.82
CA ASP A 40 -21.15 4.23 -4.28
C ASP A 40 -20.73 5.55 -4.96
N GLU A 41 -21.13 6.71 -4.40
CA GLU A 41 -20.67 8.02 -4.86
C GLU A 41 -19.17 8.19 -4.56
N GLY A 42 -18.70 7.81 -3.36
CA GLY A 42 -17.31 7.85 -2.97
C GLY A 42 -16.40 7.04 -3.89
N LEU A 43 -16.81 5.84 -4.29
CA LEU A 43 -16.07 5.01 -5.27
C LEU A 43 -15.99 5.68 -6.65
N ARG A 44 -17.07 6.29 -7.12
CA ARG A 44 -17.07 7.03 -8.40
C ARG A 44 -16.16 8.25 -8.34
N MET A 45 -16.20 9.01 -7.23
CA MET A 45 -15.33 10.16 -7.01
C MET A 45 -13.85 9.75 -6.98
N ALA A 46 -13.52 8.69 -6.25
CA ALA A 46 -12.16 8.15 -6.19
C ALA A 46 -11.66 7.72 -7.57
N ARG A 47 -12.46 6.97 -8.31
CA ARG A 47 -12.12 6.54 -9.68
C ARG A 47 -11.96 7.72 -10.63
N HIS A 48 -12.86 8.70 -10.56
CA HIS A 48 -12.77 9.91 -11.39
C HIS A 48 -11.49 10.70 -11.12
N LEU A 49 -11.15 10.90 -9.85
CA LEU A 49 -9.92 11.58 -9.45
C LEU A 49 -8.67 10.84 -9.99
N LEU A 50 -8.63 9.52 -9.87
CA LEU A 50 -7.53 8.71 -10.41
C LEU A 50 -7.42 8.82 -11.94
N LEU A 51 -8.55 8.85 -12.65
CA LEU A 51 -8.56 9.06 -14.11
C LEU A 51 -7.95 10.41 -14.47
N GLU A 52 -8.33 11.48 -13.79
CA GLU A 52 -7.78 12.82 -14.06
C GLU A 52 -6.27 12.90 -13.75
N ILE A 53 -5.82 12.30 -12.64
CA ILE A 53 -4.40 12.23 -12.29
C ILE A 53 -3.60 11.49 -13.38
N ASN A 54 -4.10 10.33 -13.83
CA ASN A 54 -3.44 9.54 -14.89
C ASN A 54 -3.46 10.28 -16.24
N ARG A 55 -4.54 11.00 -16.59
CA ARG A 55 -4.61 11.84 -17.81
C ARG A 55 -3.58 12.96 -17.83
N MET A 56 -3.20 13.47 -16.67
CA MET A 56 -2.12 14.44 -16.53
C MET A 56 -0.71 13.81 -16.67
N GLY A 57 -0.62 12.50 -16.90
CA GLY A 57 0.66 11.78 -16.96
C GLY A 57 1.29 11.53 -15.59
N MET A 58 0.52 11.65 -14.50
CA MET A 58 1.01 11.44 -13.14
C MET A 58 0.59 10.04 -12.65
N PRO A 59 1.54 9.13 -12.38
CA PRO A 59 1.23 7.85 -11.74
C PRO A 59 0.63 8.04 -10.35
N ALA A 60 -0.32 7.20 -9.98
CA ALA A 60 -0.98 7.26 -8.67
C ALA A 60 -0.56 6.10 -7.77
N GLY A 61 -0.31 6.38 -6.49
CA GLY A 61 -0.02 5.40 -5.45
C GLY A 61 -1.05 5.43 -4.34
N SER A 62 -1.53 4.26 -3.89
CA SER A 62 -2.54 4.15 -2.83
C SER A 62 -2.21 3.07 -1.82
N GLU A 63 -2.83 3.14 -0.64
CA GLU A 63 -2.85 2.03 0.31
C GLU A 63 -4.09 1.16 0.05
N PHE A 64 -3.90 -0.13 -0.09
CA PHE A 64 -4.99 -1.10 -0.16
C PHE A 64 -5.37 -1.55 1.25
N LEU A 65 -6.40 -0.92 1.79
CA LEU A 65 -6.93 -1.22 3.12
C LEU A 65 -8.13 -2.16 3.03
N ASP A 66 -9.11 -1.82 2.20
CA ASP A 66 -10.26 -2.64 1.86
C ASP A 66 -9.88 -3.65 0.76
N VAL A 67 -10.45 -4.83 0.82
CA VAL A 67 -10.17 -5.92 -0.14
C VAL A 67 -11.12 -5.94 -1.34
N ILE A 68 -12.14 -5.09 -1.35
CA ILE A 68 -13.14 -4.98 -2.42
C ILE A 68 -12.88 -3.74 -3.29
N SER A 69 -12.56 -2.59 -2.69
CA SER A 69 -12.26 -1.33 -3.40
C SER A 69 -11.26 -1.50 -4.56
N PRO A 70 -10.20 -2.35 -4.44
CA PRO A 70 -9.25 -2.57 -5.53
C PRO A 70 -9.89 -3.06 -6.83
N GLN A 71 -11.03 -3.76 -6.79
CA GLN A 71 -11.78 -4.16 -7.99
C GLN A 71 -12.25 -2.96 -8.83
N TYR A 72 -12.42 -1.80 -8.21
CA TYR A 72 -12.95 -0.59 -8.83
C TYR A 72 -11.90 0.45 -9.17
N ILE A 73 -10.72 0.40 -8.54
CA ILE A 73 -9.69 1.42 -8.69
C ILE A 73 -8.30 0.88 -9.03
N GLY A 74 -8.05 -0.43 -8.86
CA GLY A 74 -6.71 -1.01 -8.98
C GLY A 74 -6.08 -0.85 -10.36
N ASP A 75 -6.89 -0.81 -11.43
CA ASP A 75 -6.44 -0.58 -12.81
C ASP A 75 -5.89 0.84 -13.07
N LEU A 76 -6.09 1.77 -12.13
CA LEU A 76 -5.63 3.16 -12.20
C LEU A 76 -4.50 3.46 -11.18
N ILE A 77 -4.04 2.44 -10.46
CA ILE A 77 -2.98 2.54 -9.44
C ILE A 77 -1.68 1.99 -10.01
N SER A 78 -0.62 2.79 -9.96
CA SER A 78 0.71 2.43 -10.45
C SER A 78 1.62 1.86 -9.35
N TRP A 79 1.28 2.07 -8.10
CA TRP A 79 1.98 1.56 -6.92
C TRP A 79 1.03 1.42 -5.74
N GLY A 80 1.11 0.32 -5.02
CA GLY A 80 0.28 0.07 -3.84
C GLY A 80 1.08 -0.16 -2.57
N ALA A 81 0.50 0.20 -1.42
CA ALA A 81 1.06 -0.12 -0.11
C ALA A 81 0.11 -1.01 0.69
N ILE A 82 0.70 -1.91 1.49
CA ILE A 82 0.02 -2.58 2.59
C ILE A 82 0.55 -1.99 3.90
N GLY A 83 -0.34 -1.48 4.73
CA GLY A 83 -0.02 -0.79 5.97
C GLY A 83 0.56 -1.71 7.05
N ALA A 84 1.29 -1.13 8.01
CA ALA A 84 1.95 -1.89 9.08
C ALA A 84 0.98 -2.76 9.92
N ARG A 85 -0.28 -2.37 10.04
CA ARG A 85 -1.31 -3.13 10.78
C ARG A 85 -1.95 -4.25 9.97
N THR A 86 -1.75 -4.26 8.66
CA THR A 86 -2.34 -5.22 7.72
C THR A 86 -1.30 -6.12 7.04
N THR A 87 -0.01 -5.85 7.20
CA THR A 87 1.08 -6.67 6.62
C THR A 87 1.04 -8.14 7.10
N GLU A 88 0.58 -8.40 8.31
CA GLU A 88 0.41 -9.78 8.83
C GLU A 88 -0.86 -10.46 8.32
N SER A 89 -1.81 -9.71 7.78
CA SER A 89 -3.10 -10.22 7.34
C SER A 89 -2.97 -11.11 6.11
N GLN A 90 -3.42 -12.36 6.21
CA GLN A 90 -3.48 -13.31 5.10
C GLN A 90 -4.27 -12.74 3.92
N VAL A 91 -5.41 -12.10 4.18
CA VAL A 91 -6.30 -11.54 3.16
C VAL A 91 -5.60 -10.43 2.35
N HIS A 92 -4.78 -9.60 3.00
CA HIS A 92 -4.01 -8.54 2.31
C HIS A 92 -2.83 -9.10 1.51
N ARG A 93 -2.22 -10.19 1.95
CA ARG A 93 -1.17 -10.89 1.18
C ARG A 93 -1.74 -11.56 -0.06
N GLU A 94 -2.91 -12.19 0.06
CA GLU A 94 -3.67 -12.74 -1.07
C GLU A 94 -4.09 -11.66 -2.05
N LEU A 95 -4.64 -10.53 -1.56
CA LEU A 95 -4.96 -9.38 -2.39
C LEU A 95 -3.73 -8.90 -3.16
N ALA A 96 -2.60 -8.68 -2.48
CA ALA A 96 -1.37 -8.21 -3.11
C ALA A 96 -0.87 -9.16 -4.21
N SER A 97 -1.08 -10.47 -4.06
CA SER A 97 -0.70 -11.48 -5.08
C SER A 97 -1.46 -11.33 -6.39
N GLY A 98 -2.59 -10.63 -6.40
CA GLY A 98 -3.43 -10.41 -7.57
C GLY A 98 -3.39 -8.99 -8.14
N ILE A 99 -2.66 -8.08 -7.51
CA ILE A 99 -2.52 -6.69 -8.01
C ILE A 99 -1.44 -6.64 -9.10
N SER A 100 -1.75 -5.98 -10.21
CA SER A 100 -0.85 -5.81 -11.37
C SER A 100 0.06 -4.58 -11.24
N ALA A 101 0.36 -4.14 -10.03
CA ALA A 101 1.26 -3.04 -9.72
C ALA A 101 2.25 -3.46 -8.61
N PRO A 102 3.44 -2.84 -8.52
CA PRO A 102 4.34 -3.06 -7.39
C PRO A 102 3.66 -2.78 -6.05
N ILE A 103 3.87 -3.67 -5.08
CA ILE A 103 3.28 -3.56 -3.74
C ILE A 103 4.38 -3.45 -2.68
N GLY A 104 4.35 -2.37 -1.91
CA GLY A 104 5.20 -2.19 -0.75
C GLY A 104 4.52 -2.68 0.54
N PHE A 105 5.17 -3.58 1.28
CA PHE A 105 4.75 -4.03 2.59
C PHE A 105 5.48 -3.25 3.68
N LYS A 106 4.75 -2.53 4.53
CA LYS A 106 5.36 -1.82 5.66
C LYS A 106 5.79 -2.80 6.74
N ASN A 107 6.96 -2.57 7.33
CA ASN A 107 7.36 -3.27 8.53
C ASN A 107 6.36 -3.02 9.67
N GLY A 108 6.34 -3.92 10.66
CA GLY A 108 5.45 -3.83 11.82
C GLY A 108 5.56 -2.52 12.59
N THR A 109 4.54 -2.19 13.36
CA THR A 109 4.52 -0.96 14.17
C THR A 109 5.60 -0.95 15.26
N ASP A 110 6.11 -2.12 15.63
CA ASP A 110 7.24 -2.33 16.55
C ASP A 110 8.62 -2.22 15.89
N GLY A 111 8.67 -2.16 14.55
CA GLY A 111 9.89 -2.16 13.73
C GLY A 111 10.23 -3.51 13.11
N ASN A 112 9.44 -4.56 13.35
CA ASN A 112 9.72 -5.91 12.85
C ASN A 112 9.65 -5.97 11.31
N ILE A 113 10.80 -6.24 10.67
CA ILE A 113 10.92 -6.36 9.22
C ILE A 113 10.49 -7.75 8.74
N LYS A 114 10.65 -8.78 9.56
CA LYS A 114 10.35 -10.17 9.17
C LYS A 114 8.92 -10.33 8.67
N ILE A 115 7.94 -9.65 9.27
CA ILE A 115 6.55 -9.74 8.82
C ILE A 115 6.36 -9.22 7.40
N ALA A 116 7.15 -8.22 6.97
CA ALA A 116 7.11 -7.69 5.61
C ALA A 116 7.81 -8.64 4.62
N THR A 117 8.92 -9.26 5.01
CA THR A 117 9.58 -10.29 4.18
C THR A 117 8.71 -11.53 4.01
N ASP A 118 8.03 -11.99 5.07
CA ASP A 118 7.08 -13.10 4.99
C ASP A 118 5.88 -12.74 4.10
N ALA A 119 5.43 -11.48 4.14
CA ALA A 119 4.35 -10.99 3.28
C ALA A 119 4.77 -10.99 1.80
N MET A 120 6.00 -10.54 1.49
CA MET A 120 6.55 -10.61 0.13
C MET A 120 6.61 -12.06 -0.38
N GLN A 121 7.13 -12.99 0.44
CA GLN A 121 7.17 -14.42 0.08
C GLN A 121 5.78 -14.97 -0.24
N SER A 122 4.79 -14.64 0.58
CA SER A 122 3.41 -15.06 0.39
C SER A 122 2.84 -14.45 -0.90
N ALA A 123 2.89 -13.12 -1.03
CA ALA A 123 2.29 -12.41 -2.16
C ALA A 123 2.95 -12.73 -3.51
N SER A 124 4.21 -13.18 -3.54
CA SER A 124 4.90 -13.61 -4.76
C SER A 124 4.43 -14.96 -5.32
N ARG A 125 3.54 -15.67 -4.60
CA ARG A 125 3.04 -16.99 -5.00
C ARG A 125 1.58 -16.90 -5.44
N PRO A 126 1.11 -17.87 -6.27
CA PRO A 126 -0.30 -18.02 -6.59
C PRO A 126 -1.14 -18.31 -5.34
N HIS A 127 -2.33 -17.77 -5.30
CA HIS A 127 -3.31 -18.00 -4.24
C HIS A 127 -4.70 -18.30 -4.80
N HIS A 128 -5.51 -19.02 -4.02
CA HIS A 128 -6.91 -19.25 -4.30
C HIS A 128 -7.71 -18.84 -3.05
N PHE A 129 -8.66 -17.93 -3.22
CA PHE A 129 -9.44 -17.39 -2.10
C PHE A 129 -10.82 -16.90 -2.56
N LEU A 130 -11.71 -16.70 -1.60
CA LEU A 130 -13.03 -16.11 -1.86
C LEU A 130 -12.92 -14.59 -1.92
N SER A 131 -13.45 -13.99 -2.97
CA SER A 131 -13.56 -12.53 -3.10
C SER A 131 -14.83 -12.16 -3.85
N VAL A 132 -15.07 -10.87 -4.01
CA VAL A 132 -16.20 -10.32 -4.75
C VAL A 132 -15.71 -9.85 -6.13
N ALA A 133 -16.32 -10.38 -7.17
CA ALA A 133 -16.06 -9.95 -8.54
C ALA A 133 -16.70 -8.57 -8.82
N LYS A 134 -16.28 -7.91 -9.91
CA LYS A 134 -16.86 -6.60 -10.34
C LYS A 134 -18.38 -6.64 -10.54
N SER A 135 -18.93 -7.81 -10.83
CA SER A 135 -20.39 -8.02 -10.90
C SER A 135 -21.12 -8.03 -9.56
N GLY A 136 -20.39 -7.93 -8.45
CA GLY A 136 -20.93 -8.02 -7.09
C GLY A 136 -21.19 -9.45 -6.61
N GLN A 137 -20.80 -10.46 -7.39
CA GLN A 137 -20.97 -11.86 -7.02
C GLN A 137 -19.73 -12.37 -6.29
N VAL A 138 -19.96 -13.21 -5.28
CA VAL A 138 -18.86 -13.95 -4.62
C VAL A 138 -18.32 -15.01 -5.58
N ALA A 139 -17.01 -15.06 -5.70
CA ALA A 139 -16.31 -15.99 -6.58
C ALA A 139 -15.04 -16.54 -5.94
N ILE A 140 -14.58 -17.69 -6.39
CA ILE A 140 -13.22 -18.15 -6.14
C ILE A 140 -12.31 -17.38 -7.09
N VAL A 141 -11.34 -16.67 -6.51
CA VAL A 141 -10.32 -15.92 -7.26
C VAL A 141 -9.03 -16.72 -7.23
N GLU A 142 -8.42 -16.86 -8.38
CA GLU A 142 -7.07 -17.40 -8.55
C GLU A 142 -6.13 -16.27 -8.97
N THR A 143 -4.98 -16.16 -8.30
CA THR A 143 -3.96 -15.16 -8.60
C THR A 143 -2.67 -15.85 -9.07
N ALA A 144 -1.87 -15.12 -9.86
CA ALA A 144 -0.60 -15.63 -10.38
C ALA A 144 0.59 -15.41 -9.43
N GLY A 145 0.40 -14.60 -8.40
CA GLY A 145 1.48 -14.04 -7.59
C GLY A 145 1.99 -12.72 -8.15
N ASN A 146 2.53 -11.88 -7.27
CA ASN A 146 3.09 -10.59 -7.60
C ASN A 146 4.60 -10.57 -7.27
N PRO A 147 5.48 -10.67 -8.27
CA PRO A 147 6.93 -10.67 -8.07
C PRO A 147 7.50 -9.29 -7.72
N ASP A 148 6.74 -8.21 -7.94
CA ASP A 148 7.18 -6.82 -7.78
C ASP A 148 6.88 -6.26 -6.38
N CYS A 149 6.87 -7.14 -5.37
CA CYS A 149 6.72 -6.75 -3.99
C CYS A 149 8.05 -6.26 -3.39
N HIS A 150 7.98 -5.32 -2.44
CA HIS A 150 9.13 -4.78 -1.74
C HIS A 150 8.78 -4.39 -0.30
N VAL A 151 9.81 -4.13 0.53
CA VAL A 151 9.66 -3.68 1.91
C VAL A 151 9.61 -2.15 1.97
N ILE A 152 8.77 -1.63 2.85
CA ILE A 152 8.75 -0.20 3.22
C ILE A 152 9.22 -0.07 4.68
N LEU A 153 10.35 0.61 4.87
CA LEU A 153 10.87 0.98 6.19
C LEU A 153 10.14 2.21 6.70
N ARG A 154 9.27 2.03 7.71
CA ARG A 154 8.43 3.11 8.28
C ARG A 154 8.79 3.49 9.72
N GLY A 155 9.89 2.91 10.25
CA GLY A 155 10.26 3.01 11.65
C GLY A 155 9.44 2.09 12.55
N GLY A 156 9.79 2.06 13.81
CA GLY A 156 9.14 1.28 14.86
C GLY A 156 9.27 1.99 16.21
N LYS A 157 9.87 1.33 17.20
CA LYS A 157 10.26 1.96 18.46
C LYS A 157 11.34 3.03 18.24
N THR A 158 12.18 2.80 17.24
CA THR A 158 13.21 3.74 16.75
C THR A 158 13.04 3.94 15.26
N PRO A 159 13.53 5.04 14.67
CA PRO A 159 13.67 5.18 13.23
C PRO A 159 14.50 4.05 12.61
N ASN A 160 14.27 3.75 11.31
CA ASN A 160 15.01 2.72 10.56
C ASN A 160 15.33 3.15 9.12
N TYR A 161 15.63 4.42 8.94
CA TYR A 161 16.02 5.00 7.63
C TYR A 161 17.53 5.19 7.46
N ASP A 162 18.30 4.99 8.52
CA ASP A 162 19.76 5.12 8.50
C ASP A 162 20.43 4.00 7.69
N ALA A 163 21.69 4.23 7.32
CA ALA A 163 22.45 3.32 6.47
C ALA A 163 22.59 1.91 7.07
N GLU A 164 22.73 1.79 8.38
CA GLU A 164 22.85 0.51 9.08
C GLU A 164 21.53 -0.27 9.03
N SER A 165 20.42 0.37 9.32
CA SER A 165 19.07 -0.21 9.24
C SER A 165 18.73 -0.66 7.82
N VAL A 166 19.06 0.16 6.82
CA VAL A 166 18.86 -0.18 5.40
C VAL A 166 19.73 -1.39 5.01
N ALA A 167 21.02 -1.39 5.39
CA ALA A 167 21.92 -2.51 5.09
C ALA A 167 21.46 -3.81 5.77
N ALA A 168 20.96 -3.75 7.01
CA ALA A 168 20.42 -4.89 7.72
C ALA A 168 19.17 -5.44 6.99
N ALA A 169 18.25 -4.59 6.58
CA ALA A 169 17.06 -4.99 5.83
C ALA A 169 17.41 -5.62 4.46
N CYS A 170 18.40 -5.07 3.74
CA CYS A 170 18.91 -5.67 2.50
C CYS A 170 19.47 -7.06 2.74
N LYS A 171 20.24 -7.26 3.81
CA LYS A 171 20.80 -8.57 4.18
C LYS A 171 19.70 -9.58 4.50
N ASP A 172 18.64 -9.17 5.20
CA ASP A 172 17.51 -10.04 5.52
C ASP A 172 16.75 -10.47 4.27
N LEU A 173 16.56 -9.57 3.31
CA LEU A 173 15.94 -9.87 2.02
C LEU A 173 16.79 -10.85 1.21
N ASP A 174 18.10 -10.63 1.12
CA ASP A 174 19.03 -11.51 0.42
C ASP A 174 19.06 -12.92 1.04
N ALA A 175 19.12 -13.00 2.37
CA ALA A 175 19.05 -14.27 3.10
C ALA A 175 17.73 -15.02 2.86
N ALA A 176 16.63 -14.30 2.66
CA ALA A 176 15.32 -14.84 2.31
C ALA A 176 15.19 -15.18 0.80
N LYS A 177 16.20 -14.89 -0.03
CA LYS A 177 16.19 -15.03 -1.49
C LYS A 177 15.06 -14.23 -2.16
N LEU A 178 14.81 -13.04 -1.65
CA LEU A 178 13.83 -12.07 -2.16
C LEU A 178 14.55 -10.94 -2.92
N PRO A 179 13.85 -10.25 -3.83
CA PRO A 179 14.37 -9.03 -4.44
C PRO A 179 14.80 -8.02 -3.36
N VAL A 180 16.03 -7.51 -3.46
CA VAL A 180 16.57 -6.50 -2.54
C VAL A 180 16.07 -5.13 -2.98
N SER A 181 14.78 -4.87 -2.76
CA SER A 181 14.11 -3.62 -3.09
C SER A 181 13.49 -3.03 -1.83
N LEU A 182 13.84 -1.80 -1.52
CA LEU A 182 13.40 -1.09 -0.33
C LEU A 182 12.84 0.28 -0.69
N MET A 183 11.86 0.69 0.08
CA MET A 183 11.37 2.08 0.13
C MET A 183 11.52 2.60 1.55
N VAL A 184 11.96 3.83 1.71
CA VAL A 184 12.01 4.51 3.01
C VAL A 184 10.83 5.48 3.11
N ASP A 185 10.00 5.27 4.13
CA ASP A 185 8.90 6.17 4.48
C ASP A 185 9.43 7.20 5.48
N PHE A 186 9.64 8.42 5.04
CA PHE A 186 10.12 9.55 5.86
C PHE A 186 9.08 10.05 6.86
N SER A 187 7.88 9.50 6.83
CA SER A 187 6.77 9.79 7.72
C SER A 187 6.71 8.78 8.89
N HIS A 188 5.56 8.69 9.56
CA HIS A 188 5.27 7.71 10.60
C HIS A 188 6.30 7.72 11.75
N ALA A 189 6.85 6.57 12.14
CA ALA A 189 7.79 6.51 13.26
C ALA A 189 9.19 7.04 12.91
N ASN A 190 9.56 7.04 11.63
CA ASN A 190 10.82 7.63 11.17
C ASN A 190 10.93 9.13 11.47
N SER A 191 9.83 9.86 11.41
CA SER A 191 9.75 11.27 11.78
C SER A 191 9.05 11.52 13.13
N SER A 192 8.79 10.46 13.93
CA SER A 192 7.98 10.54 15.14
C SER A 192 6.59 11.18 14.89
N LYS A 193 6.06 11.06 13.66
CA LYS A 193 4.82 11.70 13.15
C LYS A 193 4.86 13.24 13.18
N GLN A 194 6.05 13.84 13.19
CA GLN A 194 6.27 15.28 13.13
C GLN A 194 6.71 15.64 11.71
N HIS A 195 5.92 16.47 11.02
CA HIS A 195 6.17 16.75 9.60
C HIS A 195 7.47 17.53 9.38
N GLU A 196 7.88 18.39 10.32
CA GLU A 196 9.14 19.14 10.24
C GLU A 196 10.36 18.22 10.22
N ARG A 197 10.26 17.02 10.83
CA ARG A 197 11.34 16.04 10.86
C ARG A 197 11.50 15.24 9.59
N GLN A 198 10.67 15.48 8.58
CA GLN A 198 10.79 14.79 7.29
C GLN A 198 11.84 15.42 6.36
N VAL A 199 12.35 16.59 6.71
CA VAL A 199 13.33 17.35 5.91
C VAL A 199 14.69 17.50 6.59
N VAL A 200 14.92 16.82 7.70
CA VAL A 200 16.17 16.88 8.50
C VAL A 200 17.04 15.67 8.21
#